data_56d3fa5b5f6849b310975d92e0d008fe
#
_entry.id   56d3fa5b5f6849b310975d92e0d008fe
#
_cell.length_a   1.000
_cell.length_b   1.000
_cell.length_c   1.000
_cell.angle_alpha   90.00
_cell.angle_beta   90.00
_cell.angle_gamma   90.00
#
_symmetry.space_group_name_H-M   'P 1'
#
loop_
_entity.id
_entity.type
_entity.pdbx_description
1 polymer ?
#
loop_
_entity_poly.entity_id
_entity_poly.type
_entity_poly.pdbx_seq_one_letter_code
_entity_poly.pdbx_strand_id
1 'polypeptide(L)'
;MPSLLGLHRLKLAGLLLAANVALLLHLGAGDIKPLGDWVWLDILGEGGSALLCLVWLGLLLNSRPAGRVTNLLALGLGLVFFSWWVDCLDEFIAIPDVITWDHWMESVPMPIGLLLLTLGLYHWHLEQRAISAQMEKRERLFREHRLFDKLTPLGAADYLRRQLELGLQESVREQQPLSLVMIDLDGFDAINQRYGHAEGDRVLQAVPQLLLLNLRQQDLLCRLAGDRFVALLPNTGETVAAQIAAELAEAVRHLAHRSRQHGERIQLRASVAQVMAMQESAESLLQRLNLALAKAKQPLALSA
;
A
#
# COMPACT_ATOMS: atom_id res chain seq x y z
N MET A 1 0.72 5.44 -23.42
CA MET A 1 0.56 6.56 -22.46
C MET A 1 0.94 7.84 -23.18
N PRO A 2 0.16 8.92 -23.16
CA PRO A 2 0.59 10.20 -23.72
C PRO A 2 1.84 10.64 -22.98
N SER A 3 2.87 11.06 -23.71
CA SER A 3 4.13 11.53 -23.12
C SER A 3 3.83 12.75 -22.25
N LEU A 4 4.25 12.74 -20.97
CA LEU A 4 4.08 13.87 -20.05
C LEU A 4 4.70 15.17 -20.62
N LEU A 5 5.70 15.05 -21.46
CA LEU A 5 6.30 16.15 -22.25
C LEU A 5 5.26 16.98 -23.03
N GLY A 6 4.17 16.35 -23.50
CA GLY A 6 3.10 17.06 -24.19
C GLY A 6 2.40 18.12 -23.35
N LEU A 7 2.35 17.96 -22.02
CA LEU A 7 1.78 18.91 -21.06
C LEU A 7 2.66 20.16 -20.86
N HIS A 8 3.93 20.10 -21.26
CA HIS A 8 4.94 21.13 -20.98
C HIS A 8 5.39 21.88 -22.23
N ARG A 9 4.68 21.72 -23.36
CA ARG A 9 5.05 22.31 -24.67
C ARG A 9 5.32 23.81 -24.60
N LEU A 10 4.51 24.57 -23.86
CA LEU A 10 4.68 26.01 -23.72
C LEU A 10 5.97 26.39 -22.99
N LYS A 11 6.39 25.62 -21.99
CA LYS A 11 7.65 25.86 -21.25
C LYS A 11 8.87 25.62 -22.16
N LEU A 12 8.85 24.50 -22.89
CA LEU A 12 9.90 24.18 -23.85
C LEU A 12 9.96 25.21 -24.99
N ALA A 13 8.82 25.62 -25.53
CA ALA A 13 8.75 26.66 -26.55
C ALA A 13 9.28 28.00 -26.05
N GLY A 14 8.93 28.40 -24.80
CA GLY A 14 9.44 29.61 -24.17
C GLY A 14 10.96 29.59 -23.97
N LEU A 15 11.51 28.45 -23.53
CA LEU A 15 12.96 28.30 -23.38
C LEU A 15 13.69 28.36 -24.71
N LEU A 16 13.19 27.66 -25.73
CA LEU A 16 13.72 27.71 -27.08
C LEU A 16 13.66 29.12 -27.68
N LEU A 17 12.55 29.82 -27.46
CA LEU A 17 12.43 31.20 -27.91
C LEU A 17 13.45 32.11 -27.24
N ALA A 18 13.62 32.00 -25.90
CA ALA A 18 14.62 32.79 -25.17
C ALA A 18 16.03 32.51 -25.65
N ALA A 19 16.41 31.24 -25.87
CA ALA A 19 17.71 30.86 -26.37
C ALA A 19 18.01 31.40 -27.80
N ASN A 20 16.97 31.34 -28.67
CA ASN A 20 17.11 31.92 -30.03
C ASN A 20 17.18 33.45 -30.01
N VAL A 21 16.42 34.11 -29.15
CA VAL A 21 16.50 35.57 -29.00
C VAL A 21 17.90 35.99 -28.52
N ALA A 22 18.46 35.29 -27.52
CA ALA A 22 19.83 35.54 -27.07
C ALA A 22 20.84 35.37 -28.22
N LEU A 23 20.75 34.28 -28.98
CA LEU A 23 21.63 34.07 -30.15
C LEU A 23 21.53 35.19 -31.20
N LEU A 24 20.29 35.61 -31.50
CA LEU A 24 20.08 36.70 -32.49
C LEU A 24 20.61 38.05 -31.98
N LEU A 25 20.50 38.33 -30.69
CA LEU A 25 21.04 39.53 -30.08
C LEU A 25 22.57 39.52 -30.12
N HIS A 26 23.23 38.41 -29.81
CA HIS A 26 24.69 38.29 -29.90
C HIS A 26 25.19 38.43 -31.36
N LEU A 27 24.53 37.75 -32.32
CA LEU A 27 24.87 37.87 -33.73
C LEU A 27 24.66 39.27 -34.32
N GLY A 28 23.69 40.03 -33.75
CA GLY A 28 23.40 41.40 -34.20
C GLY A 28 24.29 42.47 -33.55
N ALA A 29 24.90 42.16 -32.41
CA ALA A 29 25.67 43.13 -31.62
C ALA A 29 27.18 42.87 -31.66
N GLY A 30 27.62 41.66 -31.99
CA GLY A 30 29.03 41.27 -31.95
C GLY A 30 29.54 40.69 -33.26
N ASP A 31 30.86 40.53 -33.35
CA ASP A 31 31.56 39.91 -34.45
C ASP A 31 31.99 38.48 -34.11
N ILE A 32 31.91 37.55 -35.09
CA ILE A 32 32.31 36.15 -34.90
C ILE A 32 33.82 36.08 -34.67
N LYS A 33 34.24 35.49 -33.56
CA LYS A 33 35.66 35.29 -33.23
C LYS A 33 36.31 34.35 -34.23
N PRO A 34 37.56 34.60 -34.70
CA PRO A 34 38.30 33.69 -35.54
C PRO A 34 38.61 32.37 -34.78
N LEU A 35 38.69 31.27 -35.52
CA LEU A 35 38.91 29.91 -34.96
C LEU A 35 40.13 29.78 -34.03
N GLY A 36 41.14 30.67 -34.20
CA GLY A 36 42.34 30.69 -33.35
C GLY A 36 42.10 31.22 -31.93
N ASP A 37 41.02 31.99 -31.71
CA ASP A 37 40.70 32.62 -30.45
C ASP A 37 39.66 31.79 -29.64
N TRP A 38 39.20 30.65 -30.16
CA TRP A 38 38.26 29.78 -29.48
C TRP A 38 38.92 29.00 -28.35
N VAL A 39 38.39 29.11 -27.14
CA VAL A 39 38.85 28.34 -25.97
C VAL A 39 38.04 27.07 -25.88
N TRP A 40 38.53 25.98 -26.49
CA TRP A 40 37.81 24.70 -26.57
C TRP A 40 37.44 24.12 -25.19
N LEU A 41 38.22 24.40 -24.16
CA LEU A 41 37.95 23.91 -22.81
C LEU A 41 36.71 24.58 -22.22
N ASP A 42 36.54 25.89 -22.46
CA ASP A 42 35.41 26.67 -21.96
C ASP A 42 34.17 26.33 -22.78
N ILE A 43 34.26 26.18 -24.10
CA ILE A 43 33.17 25.71 -24.96
C ILE A 43 32.63 24.35 -24.50
N LEU A 44 33.54 23.40 -24.19
CA LEU A 44 33.13 22.09 -23.67
C LEU A 44 32.52 22.17 -22.25
N GLY A 45 33.04 23.01 -21.38
CA GLY A 45 32.56 23.23 -20.03
C GLY A 45 31.17 23.85 -20.00
N GLU A 46 31.02 24.98 -20.68
CA GLU A 46 29.79 25.78 -20.70
C GLU A 46 28.71 25.12 -21.55
N GLY A 47 29.04 24.76 -22.78
CA GLY A 47 28.14 24.05 -23.68
C GLY A 47 27.73 22.68 -23.15
N GLY A 48 28.66 21.94 -22.51
CA GLY A 48 28.37 20.70 -21.80
C GLY A 48 27.43 20.88 -20.64
N SER A 49 27.61 21.94 -19.83
CA SER A 49 26.74 22.29 -18.71
C SER A 49 25.32 22.69 -19.17
N ALA A 50 25.24 23.47 -20.25
CA ALA A 50 23.98 23.81 -20.89
C ALA A 50 23.24 22.54 -21.36
N LEU A 51 23.94 21.63 -22.02
CA LEU A 51 23.35 20.35 -22.48
C LEU A 51 22.84 19.49 -21.30
N LEU A 52 23.63 19.38 -20.24
CA LEU A 52 23.19 18.66 -19.02
C LEU A 52 21.94 19.26 -18.40
N CYS A 53 21.81 20.57 -18.35
CA CYS A 53 20.59 21.23 -17.87
C CYS A 53 19.38 20.88 -18.74
N LEU A 54 19.52 20.79 -20.06
CA LEU A 54 18.45 20.34 -20.97
C LEU A 54 18.08 18.87 -20.73
N VAL A 55 19.06 17.99 -20.51
CA VAL A 55 18.81 16.58 -20.17
C VAL A 55 18.03 16.48 -18.85
N TRP A 56 18.47 17.19 -17.81
CA TRP A 56 17.76 17.21 -16.52
C TRP A 56 16.36 17.79 -16.63
N LEU A 57 16.19 18.84 -17.40
CA LEU A 57 14.87 19.42 -17.69
C LEU A 57 13.96 18.40 -18.40
N GLY A 58 14.49 17.69 -19.40
CA GLY A 58 13.75 16.64 -20.10
C GLY A 58 13.33 15.50 -19.18
N LEU A 59 14.23 15.02 -18.32
CA LEU A 59 13.95 13.99 -17.32
C LEU A 59 12.89 14.46 -16.30
N LEU A 60 13.01 15.69 -15.81
CA LEU A 60 12.04 16.28 -14.88
C LEU A 60 10.65 16.36 -15.49
N LEU A 61 10.53 16.91 -16.71
CA LEU A 61 9.24 17.10 -17.39
C LEU A 61 8.61 15.79 -17.86
N ASN A 62 9.40 14.76 -18.09
CA ASN A 62 8.90 13.43 -18.45
C ASN A 62 8.47 12.61 -17.23
N SER A 63 9.00 12.91 -16.03
CA SER A 63 8.72 12.16 -14.80
C SER A 63 7.60 12.76 -13.95
N ARG A 64 7.24 14.03 -14.13
CA ARG A 64 6.30 14.75 -13.27
C ARG A 64 5.15 15.40 -14.04
N PRO A 65 3.92 15.34 -13.48
CA PRO A 65 2.79 16.09 -14.02
C PRO A 65 3.00 17.60 -13.82
N ALA A 66 2.19 18.39 -14.52
CA ALA A 66 2.17 19.84 -14.33
C ALA A 66 1.74 20.19 -12.90
N GLY A 67 2.51 21.02 -12.22
CA GLY A 67 2.25 21.44 -10.86
C GLY A 67 3.21 22.54 -10.41
N ARG A 68 2.97 23.11 -9.23
CA ARG A 68 3.76 24.22 -8.69
C ARG A 68 5.25 23.87 -8.54
N VAL A 69 5.55 22.69 -7.98
CA VAL A 69 6.92 22.21 -7.81
C VAL A 69 7.62 22.01 -9.15
N THR A 70 6.94 21.35 -10.10
CA THR A 70 7.46 21.13 -11.46
C THR A 70 7.71 22.48 -12.18
N ASN A 71 6.87 23.48 -11.96
CA ASN A 71 7.06 24.82 -12.55
C ASN A 71 8.31 25.53 -11.98
N LEU A 72 8.50 25.49 -10.65
CA LEU A 72 9.66 26.08 -9.98
C LEU A 72 10.96 25.42 -10.46
N LEU A 73 11.02 24.08 -10.46
CA LEU A 73 12.19 23.33 -10.91
C LEU A 73 12.48 23.54 -12.40
N ALA A 74 11.45 23.53 -13.24
CA ALA A 74 11.62 23.73 -14.68
C ALA A 74 12.07 25.15 -15.03
N LEU A 75 11.54 26.16 -14.36
CA LEU A 75 11.95 27.55 -14.54
C LEU A 75 13.39 27.74 -14.01
N GLY A 76 13.71 27.18 -12.86
CA GLY A 76 15.07 27.22 -12.30
C GLY A 76 16.11 26.59 -13.22
N LEU A 77 15.85 25.36 -13.70
CA LEU A 77 16.72 24.70 -14.69
C LEU A 77 16.82 25.48 -16.00
N GLY A 78 15.69 26.08 -16.45
CA GLY A 78 15.67 26.90 -17.65
C GLY A 78 16.54 28.15 -17.55
N LEU A 79 16.55 28.82 -16.39
CA LEU A 79 17.39 29.98 -16.16
C LEU A 79 18.88 29.61 -16.04
N VAL A 80 19.19 28.50 -15.38
CA VAL A 80 20.56 27.98 -15.30
C VAL A 80 21.07 27.57 -16.70
N PHE A 81 20.23 26.89 -17.49
CA PHE A 81 20.53 26.59 -18.89
C PHE A 81 20.79 27.88 -19.68
N PHE A 82 19.92 28.89 -19.52
CA PHE A 82 20.02 30.14 -20.25
C PHE A 82 21.34 30.87 -19.96
N SER A 83 21.79 30.90 -18.70
CA SER A 83 23.10 31.47 -18.32
C SER A 83 24.23 30.75 -19.02
N TRP A 84 24.34 29.40 -18.86
CA TRP A 84 25.37 28.62 -19.56
C TRP A 84 25.29 28.74 -21.09
N TRP A 85 24.10 28.93 -21.64
CA TRP A 85 23.93 29.17 -23.09
C TRP A 85 24.51 30.51 -23.54
N VAL A 86 24.28 31.57 -22.76
CA VAL A 86 24.83 32.90 -23.02
C VAL A 86 26.36 32.90 -22.89
N ASP A 87 26.89 32.31 -21.81
CA ASP A 87 28.33 32.14 -21.58
C ASP A 87 28.99 31.41 -22.80
N CYS A 88 28.37 30.32 -23.23
CA CYS A 88 28.85 29.57 -24.40
C CYS A 88 28.80 30.40 -25.71
N LEU A 89 27.84 31.32 -25.87
CA LEU A 89 27.77 32.21 -27.03
C LEU A 89 28.95 33.20 -27.05
N ASP A 90 29.37 33.69 -25.88
CA ASP A 90 30.49 34.61 -25.75
C ASP A 90 31.81 33.99 -26.18
N GLU A 91 31.96 32.67 -26.15
CA GLU A 91 33.15 32.00 -26.70
C GLU A 91 33.22 32.07 -28.22
N PHE A 92 32.09 32.24 -28.91
CA PHE A 92 32.02 32.33 -30.38
C PHE A 92 31.90 33.76 -30.91
N ILE A 93 31.32 34.69 -30.12
CA ILE A 93 30.96 36.03 -30.59
C ILE A 93 31.56 37.05 -29.64
N ALA A 94 32.38 37.95 -30.15
CA ALA A 94 32.96 39.05 -29.38
C ALA A 94 32.00 40.25 -29.38
N ILE A 95 31.46 40.57 -28.20
CA ILE A 95 30.59 41.75 -28.01
C ILE A 95 31.49 42.93 -27.57
N PRO A 96 31.31 44.13 -28.17
CA PRO A 96 32.08 45.31 -27.79
C PRO A 96 31.78 45.74 -26.33
N ASP A 97 32.81 46.13 -25.56
CA ASP A 97 32.72 46.51 -24.12
C ASP A 97 31.76 47.69 -23.83
N VAL A 98 31.33 48.42 -24.87
CA VAL A 98 30.37 49.51 -24.76
C VAL A 98 28.95 49.00 -24.50
N ILE A 99 28.69 47.72 -24.80
CA ILE A 99 27.39 47.05 -24.63
C ILE A 99 27.40 46.42 -23.27
N THR A 100 26.44 46.76 -22.40
CA THR A 100 26.38 46.30 -21.01
C THR A 100 25.24 45.31 -20.72
N TRP A 101 24.36 45.05 -21.67
CA TRP A 101 23.22 44.14 -21.46
C TRP A 101 23.64 42.64 -21.42
N ASP A 102 24.76 42.30 -22.09
CA ASP A 102 25.35 40.96 -22.06
C ASP A 102 25.71 40.52 -20.64
N HIS A 103 26.41 41.35 -19.88
CA HIS A 103 26.72 41.10 -18.47
C HIS A 103 25.47 40.84 -17.58
N TRP A 104 24.33 41.48 -17.86
CA TRP A 104 23.09 41.22 -17.17
C TRP A 104 22.47 39.89 -17.58
N MET A 105 22.55 39.52 -18.85
CA MET A 105 22.04 38.23 -19.36
C MET A 105 22.85 37.05 -18.88
N GLU A 106 24.14 37.21 -18.63
CA GLU A 106 25.05 36.23 -18.07
C GLU A 106 24.86 36.10 -16.55
N SER A 107 24.96 37.21 -15.82
CA SER A 107 25.10 37.19 -14.35
C SER A 107 23.78 37.04 -13.57
N VAL A 108 22.63 37.51 -14.11
CA VAL A 108 21.38 37.57 -13.36
C VAL A 108 20.59 36.25 -13.40
N PRO A 109 20.47 35.51 -14.51
CA PRO A 109 19.66 34.29 -14.58
C PRO A 109 20.15 33.17 -13.66
N MET A 110 21.48 33.01 -13.51
CA MET A 110 22.08 31.95 -12.70
C MET A 110 21.66 32.01 -11.21
N PRO A 111 21.85 33.11 -10.46
CA PRO A 111 21.42 33.20 -9.08
C PRO A 111 19.92 33.01 -8.88
N ILE A 112 19.11 33.60 -9.77
CA ILE A 112 17.65 33.44 -9.75
C ILE A 112 17.27 31.99 -10.01
N GLY A 113 17.89 31.36 -11.00
CA GLY A 113 17.68 29.95 -11.31
C GLY A 113 17.98 29.03 -10.14
N LEU A 114 19.14 29.24 -9.47
CA LEU A 114 19.53 28.48 -8.29
C LEU A 114 18.57 28.69 -7.10
N LEU A 115 18.08 29.92 -6.89
CA LEU A 115 17.07 30.21 -5.87
C LEU A 115 15.77 29.46 -6.15
N LEU A 116 15.30 29.50 -7.39
CA LEU A 116 14.09 28.77 -7.78
C LEU A 116 14.24 27.26 -7.67
N LEU A 117 15.42 26.71 -8.00
CA LEU A 117 15.73 25.29 -7.78
C LEU A 117 15.69 24.93 -6.30
N THR A 118 16.30 25.77 -5.45
CA THR A 118 16.29 25.55 -4.00
C THR A 118 14.88 25.55 -3.43
N LEU A 119 14.05 26.51 -3.82
CA LEU A 119 12.62 26.56 -3.44
C LEU A 119 11.84 25.38 -3.99
N GLY A 120 12.11 24.98 -5.24
CA GLY A 120 11.50 23.82 -5.87
C GLY A 120 11.84 22.51 -5.16
N LEU A 121 13.11 22.30 -4.79
CA LEU A 121 13.56 21.14 -4.02
C LEU A 121 12.97 21.12 -2.60
N TYR A 122 12.88 22.27 -1.93
CA TYR A 122 12.25 22.37 -0.62
C TYR A 122 10.77 21.96 -0.68
N HIS A 123 9.99 22.49 -1.63
CA HIS A 123 8.60 22.11 -1.82
C HIS A 123 8.44 20.66 -2.21
N TRP A 124 9.35 20.12 -3.04
CA TRP A 124 9.37 18.69 -3.37
C TRP A 124 9.57 17.83 -2.12
N HIS A 125 10.53 18.21 -1.27
CA HIS A 125 10.75 17.50 0.00
C HIS A 125 9.47 17.47 0.87
N LEU A 126 8.75 18.60 0.98
CA LEU A 126 7.48 18.67 1.71
C LEU A 126 6.40 17.76 1.09
N GLU A 127 6.29 17.75 -0.24
CA GLU A 127 5.39 16.83 -0.98
C GLU A 127 5.70 15.35 -0.65
N GLN A 128 6.98 14.96 -0.69
CA GLN A 128 7.41 13.58 -0.40
C GLN A 128 7.05 13.17 1.04
N ARG A 129 7.26 14.06 2.00
CA ARG A 129 6.88 13.80 3.40
C ARG A 129 5.37 13.61 3.57
N ALA A 130 4.56 14.43 2.90
CA ALA A 130 3.11 14.30 2.92
C ALA A 130 2.62 12.99 2.31
N ILE A 131 3.20 12.57 1.16
CA ILE A 131 2.89 11.29 0.51
C ILE A 131 3.28 10.11 1.42
N SER A 132 4.47 10.13 2.04
CA SER A 132 4.93 9.07 2.94
C SER A 132 4.00 8.93 4.16
N ALA A 133 3.62 10.04 4.79
CA ALA A 133 2.68 10.04 5.92
C ALA A 133 1.29 9.49 5.52
N GLN A 134 0.82 9.80 4.31
CA GLN A 134 -0.44 9.26 3.79
C GLN A 134 -0.36 7.76 3.49
N MET A 135 0.78 7.28 2.99
CA MET A 135 1.04 5.85 2.78
C MET A 135 1.04 5.07 4.09
N GLU A 136 1.75 5.57 5.12
CA GLU A 136 1.74 4.97 6.46
C GLU A 136 0.34 4.91 7.06
N LYS A 137 -0.45 5.99 6.92
CA LYS A 137 -1.84 6.00 7.38
C LYS A 137 -2.71 4.98 6.65
N ARG A 138 -2.54 4.85 5.33
CA ARG A 138 -3.22 3.80 4.54
C ARG A 138 -2.80 2.41 4.97
N GLU A 139 -1.52 2.18 5.23
CA GLU A 139 -1.03 0.87 5.67
C GLU A 139 -1.58 0.49 7.04
N ARG A 140 -1.70 1.43 8.00
CA ARG A 140 -2.35 1.20 9.30
C ARG A 140 -3.82 0.83 9.11
N LEU A 141 -4.57 1.58 8.31
CA LEU A 141 -5.98 1.27 8.00
C LEU A 141 -6.11 -0.11 7.31
N PHE A 142 -5.18 -0.48 6.42
CA PHE A 142 -5.17 -1.79 5.77
C PHE A 142 -4.88 -2.93 6.76
N ARG A 143 -4.01 -2.71 7.76
CA ARG A 143 -3.75 -3.67 8.85
C ARG A 143 -4.95 -3.80 9.77
N GLU A 144 -5.60 -2.71 10.13
CA GLU A 144 -6.82 -2.73 10.94
C GLU A 144 -7.97 -3.46 10.23
N HIS A 145 -8.11 -3.32 8.90
CA HIS A 145 -9.12 -4.04 8.12
C HIS A 145 -8.85 -5.55 7.97
N ARG A 146 -7.63 -6.03 8.22
CA ARG A 146 -7.32 -7.47 8.26
C ARG A 146 -7.74 -8.14 9.56
N LEU A 147 -8.05 -7.37 10.61
CA LEU A 147 -8.53 -7.90 11.89
C LEU A 147 -9.95 -8.45 11.81
N PHE A 148 -10.73 -8.06 10.80
CA PHE A 148 -12.10 -8.54 10.61
C PHE A 148 -12.24 -9.32 9.31
N ASP A 149 -13.10 -10.34 9.33
CA ASP A 149 -13.44 -11.12 8.14
C ASP A 149 -14.30 -10.28 7.18
N LYS A 150 -14.08 -10.45 5.86
CA LYS A 150 -14.77 -9.63 4.85
C LYS A 150 -16.21 -10.08 4.58
N LEU A 151 -16.50 -11.34 4.87
CA LEU A 151 -17.79 -11.96 4.58
C LEU A 151 -18.70 -11.99 5.80
N THR A 152 -18.12 -12.14 7.00
CA THR A 152 -18.84 -12.26 8.26
C THR A 152 -18.48 -11.11 9.20
N PRO A 153 -19.32 -10.75 10.18
CA PRO A 153 -19.03 -9.72 11.17
C PRO A 153 -18.02 -10.16 12.24
N LEU A 154 -17.28 -11.21 12.01
CA LEU A 154 -16.36 -11.82 12.97
C LEU A 154 -14.93 -11.27 12.82
N GLY A 155 -14.14 -11.43 13.89
CA GLY A 155 -12.70 -11.29 13.81
C GLY A 155 -12.09 -12.34 12.88
N ALA A 156 -11.03 -11.95 12.14
CA ALA A 156 -10.26 -12.85 11.29
C ALA A 156 -9.14 -13.55 12.08
N ALA A 157 -8.37 -14.39 11.41
CA ALA A 157 -7.29 -15.18 12.02
C ALA A 157 -6.26 -14.33 12.79
N ASP A 158 -5.89 -13.16 12.28
CA ASP A 158 -4.90 -12.29 12.93
C ASP A 158 -5.48 -11.64 14.21
N TYR A 159 -6.76 -11.33 14.21
CA TYR A 159 -7.47 -10.87 15.41
C TYR A 159 -7.53 -11.98 16.47
N LEU A 160 -7.89 -13.21 16.05
CA LEU A 160 -7.88 -14.38 16.93
C LEU A 160 -6.52 -14.58 17.62
N ARG A 161 -5.41 -14.58 16.83
CA ARG A 161 -4.07 -14.76 17.39
C ARG A 161 -3.74 -13.71 18.45
N ARG A 162 -4.05 -12.46 18.17
CA ARG A 162 -3.80 -11.35 19.10
C ARG A 162 -4.63 -11.49 20.38
N GLN A 163 -5.91 -11.83 20.27
CA GLN A 163 -6.78 -12.03 21.43
C GLN A 163 -6.39 -13.28 22.24
N LEU A 164 -5.92 -14.32 21.56
CA LEU A 164 -5.42 -15.52 22.20
C LEU A 164 -4.14 -15.25 23.02
N GLU A 165 -3.20 -14.48 22.49
CA GLU A 165 -2.00 -14.07 23.24
C GLU A 165 -2.36 -13.30 24.51
N LEU A 166 -3.29 -12.34 24.41
CA LEU A 166 -3.79 -11.60 25.56
C LEU A 166 -4.52 -12.51 26.56
N GLY A 167 -5.40 -13.39 26.09
CA GLY A 167 -6.12 -14.34 26.92
C GLY A 167 -5.22 -15.33 27.65
N LEU A 168 -4.13 -15.80 27.01
CA LEU A 168 -3.12 -16.66 27.65
C LEU A 168 -2.40 -15.93 28.80
N GLN A 169 -2.01 -14.66 28.58
CA GLN A 169 -1.38 -13.85 29.62
C GLN A 169 -2.32 -13.63 30.82
N GLU A 170 -3.57 -13.35 30.53
CA GLU A 170 -4.60 -13.14 31.57
C GLU A 170 -4.92 -14.42 32.34
N SER A 171 -5.06 -15.54 31.64
CA SER A 171 -5.25 -16.88 32.20
C SER A 171 -4.15 -17.25 33.22
N VAL A 172 -2.89 -16.97 32.89
CA VAL A 172 -1.75 -17.19 33.79
C VAL A 172 -1.80 -16.24 34.99
N ARG A 173 -2.07 -14.96 34.74
CA ARG A 173 -2.13 -13.92 35.78
C ARG A 173 -3.24 -14.19 36.80
N GLU A 174 -4.41 -14.59 36.33
CA GLU A 174 -5.60 -14.79 37.15
C GLU A 174 -5.81 -16.24 37.60
N GLN A 175 -4.94 -17.16 37.16
CA GLN A 175 -5.04 -18.59 37.41
C GLN A 175 -6.39 -19.18 36.98
N GLN A 176 -6.97 -18.65 35.92
CA GLN A 176 -8.23 -19.08 35.35
C GLN A 176 -8.02 -19.94 34.09
N PRO A 177 -8.80 -21.00 33.87
CA PRO A 177 -8.65 -21.84 32.69
C PRO A 177 -9.11 -21.08 31.43
N LEU A 178 -8.39 -21.32 30.32
CA LEU A 178 -8.73 -20.82 29.00
C LEU A 178 -8.90 -22.00 28.07
N SER A 179 -9.98 -22.05 27.30
CA SER A 179 -10.20 -23.09 26.31
C SER A 179 -10.48 -22.53 24.93
N LEU A 180 -10.17 -23.32 23.91
CA LEU A 180 -10.52 -23.07 22.52
C LEU A 180 -11.46 -24.17 22.02
N VAL A 181 -12.44 -23.77 21.21
CA VAL A 181 -13.29 -24.69 20.43
C VAL A 181 -13.16 -24.34 18.96
N MET A 182 -12.83 -25.31 18.12
CA MET A 182 -12.85 -25.16 16.67
C MET A 182 -14.07 -25.85 16.10
N ILE A 183 -14.74 -25.19 15.18
CA ILE A 183 -15.93 -25.64 14.45
C ILE A 183 -15.60 -25.60 12.96
N ASP A 184 -15.80 -26.69 12.25
CA ASP A 184 -15.54 -26.83 10.82
C ASP A 184 -16.81 -27.41 10.16
N LEU A 185 -17.32 -26.75 9.13
CA LEU A 185 -18.56 -27.18 8.45
C LEU A 185 -18.27 -28.36 7.53
N ASP A 186 -18.88 -29.50 7.81
CA ASP A 186 -18.66 -30.72 7.05
C ASP A 186 -19.26 -30.59 5.64
N GLY A 187 -18.48 -30.92 4.62
CA GLY A 187 -18.95 -30.96 3.23
C GLY A 187 -19.29 -29.58 2.64
N PHE A 188 -18.74 -28.49 3.16
CA PHE A 188 -19.02 -27.14 2.67
C PHE A 188 -18.70 -26.96 1.18
N ASP A 189 -17.67 -27.62 0.67
CA ASP A 189 -17.34 -27.62 -0.77
C ASP A 189 -18.48 -28.25 -1.62
N ALA A 190 -19.14 -29.29 -1.12
CA ALA A 190 -20.28 -29.90 -1.81
C ALA A 190 -21.49 -28.95 -1.84
N ILE A 191 -21.66 -28.12 -0.81
CA ILE A 191 -22.68 -27.06 -0.79
C ILE A 191 -22.37 -26.02 -1.86
N ASN A 192 -21.12 -25.57 -1.94
CA ASN A 192 -20.70 -24.63 -2.98
C ASN A 192 -20.87 -25.20 -4.40
N GLN A 193 -20.53 -26.47 -4.60
CA GLN A 193 -20.69 -27.13 -5.91
C GLN A 193 -22.16 -27.31 -6.30
N ARG A 194 -23.03 -27.66 -5.35
CA ARG A 194 -24.44 -27.94 -5.63
C ARG A 194 -25.28 -26.67 -5.75
N TYR A 195 -25.06 -25.69 -4.89
CA TYR A 195 -25.93 -24.51 -4.76
C TYR A 195 -25.24 -23.19 -5.18
N GLY A 196 -23.96 -23.25 -5.56
CA GLY A 196 -23.14 -22.10 -5.96
C GLY A 196 -22.53 -21.34 -4.76
N HIS A 197 -21.42 -20.64 -5.04
CA HIS A 197 -20.68 -19.87 -4.01
C HIS A 197 -21.52 -18.81 -3.30
N ALA A 198 -22.47 -18.17 -4.00
CA ALA A 198 -23.35 -17.17 -3.38
C ALA A 198 -24.28 -17.78 -2.31
N GLU A 199 -24.63 -19.06 -2.41
CA GLU A 199 -25.36 -19.76 -1.35
C GLU A 199 -24.44 -20.16 -0.20
N GLY A 200 -23.23 -20.64 -0.51
CA GLY A 200 -22.20 -20.91 0.48
C GLY A 200 -21.87 -19.67 1.32
N ASP A 201 -21.75 -18.51 0.70
CA ASP A 201 -21.53 -17.23 1.40
C ASP A 201 -22.67 -16.91 2.37
N ARG A 202 -23.93 -17.20 1.99
CA ARG A 202 -25.08 -17.02 2.89
C ARG A 202 -25.07 -17.99 4.07
N VAL A 203 -24.66 -19.23 3.86
CA VAL A 203 -24.44 -20.20 4.95
C VAL A 203 -23.37 -19.68 5.90
N LEU A 204 -22.24 -19.20 5.37
CA LEU A 204 -21.15 -18.63 6.18
C LEU A 204 -21.56 -17.35 6.94
N GLN A 205 -22.57 -16.62 6.49
CA GLN A 205 -23.13 -15.47 7.22
C GLN A 205 -24.18 -15.88 8.27
N ALA A 206 -24.94 -16.94 8.01
CA ALA A 206 -25.98 -17.41 8.91
C ALA A 206 -25.43 -18.21 10.11
N VAL A 207 -24.42 -19.08 9.87
CA VAL A 207 -23.83 -19.92 10.91
C VAL A 207 -23.25 -19.09 12.07
N PRO A 208 -22.43 -18.03 11.87
CA PRO A 208 -21.92 -17.22 12.97
C PRO A 208 -22.99 -16.62 13.86
N GLN A 209 -24.10 -16.16 13.28
CA GLN A 209 -25.21 -15.59 14.05
C GLN A 209 -25.80 -16.61 15.03
N LEU A 210 -25.95 -17.86 14.58
CA LEU A 210 -26.42 -18.96 15.42
C LEU A 210 -25.38 -19.33 16.50
N LEU A 211 -24.08 -19.43 16.13
CA LEU A 211 -23.02 -19.75 17.07
C LEU A 211 -22.93 -18.70 18.19
N LEU A 212 -23.01 -17.40 17.84
CA LEU A 212 -22.99 -16.30 18.81
C LEU A 212 -24.16 -16.33 19.79
N LEU A 213 -25.33 -16.83 19.39
CA LEU A 213 -26.48 -17.01 20.31
C LEU A 213 -26.25 -18.09 21.37
N ASN A 214 -25.33 -19.02 21.11
CA ASN A 214 -24.98 -20.13 22.01
C ASN A 214 -23.67 -19.87 22.80
N LEU A 215 -23.05 -18.71 22.62
CA LEU A 215 -21.86 -18.29 23.35
C LEU A 215 -22.17 -17.19 24.36
N ARG A 216 -21.33 -17.07 25.38
CA ARG A 216 -21.45 -16.03 26.41
C ARG A 216 -20.94 -14.70 25.87
N GLN A 217 -21.33 -13.61 26.50
CA GLN A 217 -20.87 -12.25 26.11
C GLN A 217 -19.33 -12.07 26.17
N GLN A 218 -18.68 -12.83 27.06
CA GLN A 218 -17.21 -12.80 27.22
C GLN A 218 -16.46 -13.72 26.24
N ASP A 219 -17.20 -14.63 25.59
CA ASP A 219 -16.61 -15.55 24.62
C ASP A 219 -16.40 -14.83 23.28
N LEU A 220 -15.31 -15.15 22.61
CA LEU A 220 -14.98 -14.53 21.32
C LEU A 220 -15.07 -15.57 20.21
N LEU A 221 -15.88 -15.29 19.19
CA LEU A 221 -15.95 -16.10 17.98
C LEU A 221 -15.18 -15.41 16.85
N CYS A 222 -14.29 -16.15 16.20
CA CYS A 222 -13.53 -15.70 15.02
C CYS A 222 -13.68 -16.67 13.86
N ARG A 223 -13.52 -16.18 12.65
CA ARG A 223 -13.38 -17.01 11.45
C ARG A 223 -11.91 -17.19 11.13
N LEU A 224 -11.42 -18.44 11.20
CA LEU A 224 -10.01 -18.73 10.98
C LEU A 224 -9.65 -18.75 9.49
N ALA A 225 -10.36 -19.54 8.70
CA ALA A 225 -10.21 -19.63 7.24
C ALA A 225 -11.37 -20.46 6.65
N GLY A 226 -11.82 -20.10 5.46
CA GLY A 226 -12.84 -20.87 4.73
C GLY A 226 -14.10 -21.07 5.55
N ASP A 227 -14.40 -22.30 5.92
CA ASP A 227 -15.56 -22.79 6.66
C ASP A 227 -15.23 -23.08 8.15
N ARG A 228 -14.07 -22.62 8.65
CA ARG A 228 -13.61 -22.85 10.01
C ARG A 228 -13.81 -21.65 10.91
N PHE A 229 -14.41 -21.90 12.06
CA PHE A 229 -14.63 -20.93 13.12
C PHE A 229 -13.92 -21.39 14.39
N VAL A 230 -13.44 -20.43 15.20
CA VAL A 230 -12.80 -20.70 16.49
C VAL A 230 -13.45 -19.83 17.55
N ALA A 231 -13.92 -20.47 18.63
CA ALA A 231 -14.38 -19.79 19.83
C ALA A 231 -13.26 -19.81 20.88
N LEU A 232 -12.91 -18.63 21.41
CA LEU A 232 -12.04 -18.44 22.58
C LEU A 232 -12.94 -18.31 23.80
N LEU A 233 -12.75 -19.18 24.79
CA LEU A 233 -13.59 -19.32 25.97
C LEU A 233 -12.80 -19.01 27.24
N PRO A 234 -12.77 -17.74 27.70
CA PRO A 234 -12.18 -17.38 28.98
C PRO A 234 -12.87 -18.05 30.14
N ASN A 235 -12.14 -18.31 31.21
CA ASN A 235 -12.64 -18.90 32.46
C ASN A 235 -13.43 -20.22 32.25
N THR A 236 -12.95 -21.03 31.29
CA THR A 236 -13.65 -22.26 30.88
C THR A 236 -12.69 -23.44 30.87
N GLY A 237 -12.95 -24.42 31.71
CA GLY A 237 -12.19 -25.67 31.80
C GLY A 237 -12.60 -26.68 30.73
N GLU A 238 -11.84 -27.75 30.61
CA GLU A 238 -11.95 -28.76 29.53
C GLU A 238 -13.34 -29.38 29.41
N THR A 239 -13.96 -29.78 30.54
CA THR A 239 -15.28 -30.42 30.55
C THR A 239 -16.36 -29.47 30.03
N VAL A 240 -16.35 -28.22 30.47
CA VAL A 240 -17.34 -27.21 30.03
C VAL A 240 -17.10 -26.84 28.57
N ALA A 241 -15.85 -26.74 28.14
CA ALA A 241 -15.52 -26.53 26.74
C ALA A 241 -16.00 -27.65 25.82
N ALA A 242 -15.91 -28.91 26.28
CA ALA A 242 -16.44 -30.07 25.55
C ALA A 242 -17.98 -30.01 25.42
N GLN A 243 -18.66 -29.60 26.48
CA GLN A 243 -20.10 -29.42 26.44
C GLN A 243 -20.51 -28.29 25.48
N ILE A 244 -19.84 -27.13 25.53
CA ILE A 244 -20.09 -26.03 24.61
C ILE A 244 -19.81 -26.47 23.15
N ALA A 245 -18.73 -27.21 22.89
CA ALA A 245 -18.43 -27.72 21.55
C ALA A 245 -19.55 -28.62 21.00
N ALA A 246 -20.11 -29.52 21.84
CA ALA A 246 -21.24 -30.37 21.49
C ALA A 246 -22.53 -29.55 21.22
N GLU A 247 -22.82 -28.57 22.05
CA GLU A 247 -23.97 -27.66 21.87
C GLU A 247 -23.87 -26.86 20.57
N LEU A 248 -22.66 -26.35 20.23
CA LEU A 248 -22.42 -25.62 18.98
C LEU A 248 -22.60 -26.54 17.76
N ALA A 249 -22.08 -27.77 17.79
CA ALA A 249 -22.28 -28.73 16.71
C ALA A 249 -23.76 -29.08 16.49
N GLU A 250 -24.51 -29.24 17.61
CA GLU A 250 -25.94 -29.53 17.59
C GLU A 250 -26.73 -28.34 17.04
N ALA A 251 -26.36 -27.11 17.43
CA ALA A 251 -26.97 -25.90 16.92
C ALA A 251 -26.83 -25.81 15.40
N VAL A 252 -25.60 -26.09 14.85
CA VAL A 252 -25.39 -26.11 13.41
C VAL A 252 -26.26 -27.19 12.72
N ARG A 253 -26.37 -28.37 13.30
CA ARG A 253 -27.21 -29.44 12.76
C ARG A 253 -28.71 -29.07 12.67
N HIS A 254 -29.17 -28.29 13.60
CA HIS A 254 -30.57 -27.83 13.67
C HIS A 254 -30.84 -26.57 12.86
N LEU A 255 -29.82 -25.90 12.32
CA LEU A 255 -30.02 -24.70 11.51
C LEU A 255 -30.90 -25.00 10.27
N ALA A 256 -32.06 -24.34 10.25
CA ALA A 256 -33.02 -24.48 9.15
C ALA A 256 -32.73 -23.55 7.99
N HIS A 257 -31.52 -23.67 7.39
CA HIS A 257 -31.16 -22.88 6.23
C HIS A 257 -31.83 -23.42 4.96
N ARG A 258 -32.47 -22.53 4.18
CA ARG A 258 -33.10 -22.88 2.90
C ARG A 258 -32.41 -22.18 1.76
N SER A 259 -32.09 -22.93 0.69
CA SER A 259 -31.55 -22.37 -0.53
C SER A 259 -32.56 -21.40 -1.16
N ARG A 260 -32.12 -20.20 -1.52
CA ARG A 260 -32.97 -19.21 -2.19
C ARG A 260 -33.36 -19.62 -3.61
N GLN A 261 -32.49 -20.35 -4.29
CA GLN A 261 -32.75 -20.76 -5.70
C GLN A 261 -33.64 -21.97 -5.81
N HIS A 262 -33.50 -22.94 -4.91
CA HIS A 262 -34.19 -24.24 -4.99
C HIS A 262 -35.26 -24.42 -3.91
N GLY A 263 -35.35 -23.56 -2.88
CA GLY A 263 -36.27 -23.69 -1.76
C GLY A 263 -35.98 -24.89 -0.84
N GLU A 264 -34.97 -25.71 -1.18
CA GLU A 264 -34.60 -26.91 -0.45
C GLU A 264 -33.92 -26.55 0.89
N ARG A 265 -34.17 -27.38 1.92
CA ARG A 265 -33.45 -27.27 3.19
C ARG A 265 -32.02 -27.83 3.01
N ILE A 266 -31.00 -27.00 3.26
CA ILE A 266 -29.61 -27.43 3.29
C ILE A 266 -29.34 -28.00 4.69
N GLN A 267 -28.98 -29.28 4.74
CA GLN A 267 -28.56 -29.92 5.99
C GLN A 267 -27.10 -29.59 6.24
N LEU A 268 -26.85 -28.93 7.36
CA LEU A 268 -25.51 -28.58 7.83
C LEU A 268 -25.07 -29.54 8.92
N ARG A 269 -23.79 -29.88 8.94
CA ARG A 269 -23.12 -30.61 10.02
C ARG A 269 -21.81 -29.89 10.30
N ALA A 270 -21.30 -30.03 11.48
CA ALA A 270 -20.00 -29.50 11.87
C ALA A 270 -19.23 -30.51 12.70
N SER A 271 -17.98 -30.70 12.33
CA SER A 271 -16.98 -31.35 13.16
C SER A 271 -16.43 -30.36 14.16
N VAL A 272 -16.31 -30.74 15.42
CA VAL A 272 -15.83 -29.89 16.50
C VAL A 272 -14.68 -30.52 17.23
N ALA A 273 -13.76 -29.69 17.72
CA ALA A 273 -12.71 -30.11 18.64
C ALA A 273 -12.48 -29.01 19.67
N GLN A 274 -12.08 -29.41 20.88
CA GLN A 274 -11.72 -28.47 21.94
C GLN A 274 -10.35 -28.81 22.51
N VAL A 275 -9.68 -27.78 23.01
CA VAL A 275 -8.45 -27.90 23.80
C VAL A 275 -8.43 -26.85 24.90
N MET A 276 -7.97 -27.23 26.09
CA MET A 276 -7.69 -26.29 27.17
C MET A 276 -6.24 -25.82 27.06
N ALA A 277 -5.99 -24.55 27.26
CA ALA A 277 -4.65 -23.97 27.27
C ALA A 277 -3.83 -24.54 28.43
N MET A 278 -2.57 -24.80 28.13
CA MET A 278 -1.53 -25.13 29.09
C MET A 278 -0.50 -23.99 29.10
N GLN A 279 0.67 -24.20 29.70
CA GLN A 279 1.79 -23.25 29.61
C GLN A 279 2.45 -23.34 28.21
N GLU A 280 1.80 -22.79 27.20
CA GLU A 280 2.22 -22.87 25.81
C GLU A 280 1.95 -21.55 25.05
N SER A 281 2.55 -21.41 23.88
CA SER A 281 2.31 -20.26 23.00
C SER A 281 0.96 -20.38 22.28
N ALA A 282 0.42 -19.24 21.81
CA ALA A 282 -0.80 -19.19 21.01
C ALA A 282 -0.71 -20.08 19.76
N GLU A 283 0.45 -20.12 19.11
CA GLU A 283 0.67 -20.92 17.89
C GLU A 283 0.65 -22.43 18.21
N SER A 284 1.30 -22.86 19.31
CA SER A 284 1.28 -24.25 19.77
C SER A 284 -0.14 -24.71 20.11
N LEU A 285 -0.90 -23.86 20.81
CA LEU A 285 -2.29 -24.15 21.18
C LEU A 285 -3.19 -24.30 19.93
N LEU A 286 -3.02 -23.43 18.92
CA LEU A 286 -3.74 -23.53 17.65
C LEU A 286 -3.35 -24.77 16.85
N GLN A 287 -2.07 -25.15 16.85
CA GLN A 287 -1.62 -26.40 16.22
C GLN A 287 -2.26 -27.61 16.90
N ARG A 288 -2.27 -27.66 18.22
CA ARG A 288 -2.88 -28.74 18.99
C ARG A 288 -4.39 -28.84 18.74
N LEU A 289 -5.07 -27.71 18.61
CA LEU A 289 -6.48 -27.63 18.25
C LEU A 289 -6.74 -28.18 16.84
N ASN A 290 -5.92 -27.82 15.86
CA ASN A 290 -6.00 -28.35 14.50
C ASN A 290 -5.80 -29.89 14.48
N LEU A 291 -4.83 -30.41 15.25
CA LEU A 291 -4.60 -31.85 15.35
C LEU A 291 -5.80 -32.58 16.02
N ALA A 292 -6.41 -31.97 17.03
CA ALA A 292 -7.60 -32.50 17.68
C ALA A 292 -8.79 -32.58 16.68
N LEU A 293 -8.99 -31.52 15.88
CA LEU A 293 -10.03 -31.53 14.85
C LEU A 293 -9.77 -32.58 13.78
N ALA A 294 -8.53 -32.73 13.31
CA ALA A 294 -8.17 -33.75 12.34
C ALA A 294 -8.48 -35.19 12.84
N LYS A 295 -8.25 -35.44 14.12
CA LYS A 295 -8.63 -36.71 14.76
C LYS A 295 -10.15 -36.89 14.84
N ALA A 296 -10.90 -35.84 15.17
CA ALA A 296 -12.36 -35.88 15.24
C ALA A 296 -13.02 -36.12 13.88
N LYS A 297 -12.40 -35.70 12.78
CA LYS A 297 -12.84 -35.94 11.39
C LYS A 297 -12.50 -37.35 10.85
N GLN A 298 -11.57 -38.07 11.47
CA GLN A 298 -11.29 -39.45 11.06
C GLN A 298 -12.49 -40.32 11.45
N PRO A 299 -13.14 -41.04 10.52
CA PRO A 299 -14.15 -41.99 10.90
C PRO A 299 -13.49 -43.00 11.85
N LEU A 300 -14.14 -43.25 13.02
CA LEU A 300 -13.76 -44.39 13.89
C LEU A 300 -13.65 -45.60 12.98
N ALA A 301 -12.39 -46.03 12.72
CA ALA A 301 -12.15 -47.32 12.10
C ALA A 301 -12.87 -48.34 13.00
N LEU A 302 -13.97 -48.91 12.50
CA LEU A 302 -14.69 -49.96 13.17
C LEU A 302 -13.67 -51.04 13.50
N SER A 303 -13.28 -51.14 14.76
CA SER A 303 -12.62 -52.30 15.31
C SER A 303 -13.61 -53.46 15.13
N ALA A 304 -13.34 -54.26 14.09
CA ALA A 304 -13.96 -55.55 13.91
C ALA A 304 -13.45 -56.52 14.98
#